data_bde3e56d07e9e9dfeb4ade121b84f6bf
#
_entry.id   bde3e56d07e9e9dfeb4ade121b84f6bf
#
_cell.length_a   1.000
_cell.length_b   1.000
_cell.length_c   1.000
_cell.angle_alpha   90.00
_cell.angle_beta   90.00
_cell.angle_gamma   90.00
#
_symmetry.space_group_name_H-M   'P 1'
#
loop_
_entity.id
_entity.type
_entity.pdbx_description
1 polymer ?
#
loop_
_entity_poly.entity_id
_entity_poly.type
_entity_poly.pdbx_seq_one_letter_code
_entity_poly.pdbx_strand_id
1 'polypeptide(L)'
;EGTLEYHNDYTSINWLTFKLTDDNRYIFLGEEGYFKRTAIHHWDFESEQEKEYQNSMLDYYKNKEYFATYGAILDIMATTFEKRYITANFIEQLGGVAPYGFWSSDFEVMCPPAFDMRLNYNNGRLANSWIEMSYKGNPIYHIAKVSSGSWGKYGGDVLLFYEPISRMVLLTLDY
;
A
#
# COMPACT_ATOMS: atom_id res chain seq x y z
N GLU A 1 5.03 -9.07 0.38
CA GLU A 1 6.37 -8.56 0.03
C GLU A 1 6.72 -9.01 -1.38
N GLY A 2 7.29 -8.11 -2.16
CA GLY A 2 7.79 -8.43 -3.49
C GLY A 2 9.03 -9.31 -3.45
N THR A 3 9.25 -10.09 -4.50
CA THR A 3 10.42 -10.97 -4.61
C THR A 3 11.69 -10.13 -4.79
N LEU A 4 12.65 -10.22 -3.87
CA LEU A 4 13.85 -9.38 -3.83
C LEU A 4 14.66 -9.36 -5.14
N GLU A 5 14.74 -10.49 -5.84
CA GLU A 5 15.45 -10.60 -7.13
C GLU A 5 14.85 -9.76 -8.26
N TYR A 6 13.60 -9.28 -8.08
CA TYR A 6 12.88 -8.44 -9.04
C TYR A 6 12.71 -6.99 -8.55
N HIS A 7 13.43 -6.61 -7.49
CA HIS A 7 13.51 -5.21 -7.12
C HIS A 7 14.34 -4.44 -8.15
N ASN A 8 13.95 -3.19 -8.38
CA ASN A 8 14.66 -2.30 -9.29
C ASN A 8 14.67 -0.86 -8.73
N ASP A 9 15.03 0.11 -9.56
CA ASP A 9 15.07 1.52 -9.12
C ASP A 9 13.72 2.05 -8.64
N TYR A 10 12.60 1.43 -9.02
CA TYR A 10 11.24 1.91 -8.78
C TYR A 10 10.41 1.01 -7.86
N THR A 11 10.94 -0.14 -7.50
CA THR A 11 10.24 -1.11 -6.63
C THR A 11 11.20 -1.67 -5.59
N SER A 12 10.69 -1.84 -4.38
CA SER A 12 11.39 -2.50 -3.28
C SER A 12 10.39 -3.19 -2.36
N ILE A 13 10.80 -3.61 -1.17
CA ILE A 13 9.90 -4.24 -0.20
C ILE A 13 8.70 -3.31 0.05
N ASN A 14 7.49 -3.81 -0.23
CA ASN A 14 6.22 -3.09 -0.03
C ASN A 14 6.02 -1.82 -0.87
N TRP A 15 6.91 -1.52 -1.81
CA TRP A 15 6.81 -0.34 -2.66
C TRP A 15 6.49 -0.71 -4.11
N LEU A 16 5.42 -0.12 -4.62
CA LEU A 16 4.98 -0.23 -6.00
C LEU A 16 4.96 1.15 -6.63
N THR A 17 5.63 1.30 -7.75
CA THR A 17 5.62 2.56 -8.50
C THR A 17 5.00 2.37 -9.87
N PHE A 18 4.17 3.32 -10.24
CA PHE A 18 3.51 3.39 -11.53
C PHE A 18 3.76 4.74 -12.17
N LYS A 19 3.75 4.77 -13.49
CA LYS A 19 3.64 5.99 -14.27
C LYS A 19 2.20 6.16 -14.72
N LEU A 20 1.64 7.34 -14.48
CA LEU A 20 0.33 7.71 -15.01
C LEU A 20 0.52 8.29 -16.43
N THR A 21 -0.10 7.65 -17.41
CA THR A 21 -0.09 8.09 -18.82
C THR A 21 -1.01 9.28 -19.05
N ASP A 22 -0.90 9.94 -20.21
CA ASP A 22 -1.76 11.09 -20.55
C ASP A 22 -3.23 10.71 -20.69
N ASP A 23 -3.52 9.46 -21.03
CA ASP A 23 -4.87 8.89 -21.07
C ASP A 23 -5.30 8.26 -19.72
N ASN A 24 -4.61 8.63 -18.62
CA ASN A 24 -4.90 8.23 -17.25
C ASN A 24 -4.84 6.71 -16.99
N ARG A 25 -4.00 5.98 -17.71
CA ARG A 25 -3.68 4.59 -17.40
C ARG A 25 -2.42 4.49 -16.57
N TYR A 26 -2.34 3.43 -15.75
CA TYR A 26 -1.17 3.12 -14.96
C TYR A 26 -0.26 2.15 -15.69
N ILE A 27 1.04 2.47 -15.77
CA ILE A 27 2.09 1.57 -16.23
C ILE A 27 2.92 1.22 -15.01
N PHE A 28 2.97 -0.05 -14.64
CA PHE A 28 3.84 -0.53 -13.56
C PHE A 28 5.30 -0.37 -13.98
N LEU A 29 6.14 0.20 -13.11
CA LEU A 29 7.56 0.43 -13.37
C LEU A 29 8.47 -0.66 -12.79
N GLY A 30 7.90 -1.64 -12.11
CA GLY A 30 8.60 -2.83 -11.67
C GLY A 30 8.61 -3.92 -12.75
N GLU A 31 9.25 -5.02 -12.42
CA GLU A 31 9.25 -6.22 -13.23
C GLU A 31 8.06 -7.12 -12.90
N GLU A 32 7.53 -7.87 -13.88
CA GLU A 32 6.42 -8.81 -13.65
C GLU A 32 6.76 -9.86 -12.58
N GLY A 33 8.03 -10.23 -12.49
CA GLY A 33 8.54 -11.15 -11.48
C GLY A 33 8.40 -10.66 -10.05
N TYR A 34 8.23 -9.35 -9.81
CA TYR A 34 8.03 -8.77 -8.48
C TYR A 34 6.87 -9.43 -7.72
N PHE A 35 5.81 -9.82 -8.42
CA PHE A 35 4.64 -10.47 -7.83
C PHE A 35 4.75 -12.00 -7.79
N LYS A 36 5.84 -12.59 -8.31
CA LYS A 36 6.05 -14.02 -8.18
C LYS A 36 6.32 -14.37 -6.73
N ARG A 37 5.59 -15.35 -6.23
CA ARG A 37 5.88 -15.92 -4.93
C ARG A 37 7.24 -16.60 -4.98
N THR A 38 8.14 -16.25 -4.09
CA THR A 38 9.29 -17.07 -3.79
C THR A 38 8.77 -18.38 -3.21
N ALA A 39 9.02 -19.48 -3.88
CA ALA A 39 8.77 -20.80 -3.34
C ALA A 39 9.67 -20.98 -2.11
N ILE A 40 9.18 -20.58 -0.95
CA ILE A 40 9.77 -21.00 0.33
C ILE A 40 9.41 -22.47 0.45
N HIS A 41 10.42 -23.31 0.34
CA HIS A 41 10.33 -24.77 0.34
C HIS A 41 9.79 -25.33 1.66
N HIS A 42 8.48 -25.21 1.92
CA HIS A 42 7.76 -25.99 2.91
C HIS A 42 6.46 -26.50 2.29
N TRP A 43 6.38 -27.78 2.08
CA TRP A 43 5.44 -28.53 1.24
C TRP A 43 3.95 -28.32 1.56
N ASP A 44 3.62 -27.95 2.80
CA ASP A 44 2.23 -27.69 3.19
C ASP A 44 1.86 -26.20 3.14
N PHE A 45 2.86 -25.32 3.09
CA PHE A 45 2.67 -23.88 3.16
C PHE A 45 2.10 -23.29 1.86
N GLU A 46 2.46 -23.84 0.70
CA GLU A 46 1.96 -23.36 -0.60
C GLU A 46 0.45 -23.57 -0.76
N SER A 47 -0.06 -24.73 -0.33
CA SER A 47 -1.49 -25.02 -0.45
C SER A 47 -2.35 -24.19 0.49
N GLU A 48 -1.87 -23.89 1.69
CA GLU A 48 -2.55 -23.02 2.65
C GLU A 48 -2.53 -21.57 2.20
N GLN A 49 -1.39 -21.05 1.73
CA GLN A 49 -1.27 -19.70 1.21
C GLN A 49 -2.11 -19.47 -0.04
N GLU A 50 -2.13 -20.43 -0.97
CA GLU A 50 -2.98 -20.33 -2.15
C GLU A 50 -4.46 -20.29 -1.74
N LYS A 51 -4.87 -21.12 -0.81
CA LYS A 51 -6.23 -21.12 -0.27
C LYS A 51 -6.58 -19.80 0.44
N GLU A 52 -5.65 -19.25 1.21
CA GLU A 52 -5.83 -17.94 1.85
C GLU A 52 -5.91 -16.80 0.81
N TYR A 53 -5.08 -16.84 -0.22
CA TYR A 53 -5.16 -15.90 -1.33
C TYR A 53 -6.50 -15.97 -2.05
N GLN A 54 -6.97 -17.16 -2.39
CA GLN A 54 -8.28 -17.35 -3.04
C GLN A 54 -9.43 -16.86 -2.15
N ASN A 55 -9.38 -17.13 -0.86
CA ASN A 55 -10.38 -16.64 0.10
C ASN A 55 -10.34 -15.09 0.18
N SER A 56 -9.16 -14.48 0.26
CA SER A 56 -9.01 -13.04 0.30
C SER A 56 -9.52 -12.36 -0.97
N MET A 57 -9.28 -12.98 -2.14
CA MET A 57 -9.83 -12.51 -3.42
C MET A 57 -11.36 -12.58 -3.45
N LEU A 58 -11.93 -13.67 -2.95
CA LEU A 58 -13.38 -13.81 -2.85
C LEU A 58 -14.01 -12.76 -1.94
N ASP A 59 -13.39 -12.48 -0.80
CA ASP A 59 -13.86 -11.45 0.13
C ASP A 59 -13.72 -10.05 -0.46
N TYR A 60 -12.62 -9.77 -1.15
CA TYR A 60 -12.45 -8.52 -1.90
C TYR A 60 -13.56 -8.30 -2.93
N TYR A 61 -13.85 -9.30 -3.77
CA TYR A 61 -14.91 -9.17 -4.78
C TYR A 61 -16.30 -9.01 -4.18
N LYS A 62 -16.61 -9.72 -3.09
CA LYS A 62 -17.86 -9.53 -2.35
C LYS A 62 -17.99 -8.13 -1.80
N ASN A 63 -16.92 -7.62 -1.15
CA ASN A 63 -16.92 -6.28 -0.60
C ASN A 63 -17.03 -5.21 -1.70
N LYS A 64 -16.35 -5.42 -2.84
CA LYS A 64 -16.44 -4.53 -4.00
C LYS A 64 -17.84 -4.46 -4.58
N GLU A 65 -18.50 -5.59 -4.77
CA GLU A 65 -19.88 -5.66 -5.23
C GLU A 65 -20.86 -5.03 -4.23
N TYR A 66 -20.65 -5.32 -2.96
CA TYR A 66 -21.46 -4.75 -1.89
C TYR A 66 -21.31 -3.23 -1.83
N PHE A 67 -20.08 -2.74 -1.91
CA PHE A 67 -19.80 -1.31 -1.94
C PHE A 67 -20.43 -0.62 -3.16
N ALA A 68 -20.32 -1.22 -4.34
CA ALA A 68 -20.93 -0.68 -5.55
C ALA A 68 -22.46 -0.56 -5.43
N THR A 69 -23.09 -1.46 -4.66
CA THR A 69 -24.55 -1.51 -4.49
C THR A 69 -25.04 -0.59 -3.36
N TYR A 70 -24.33 -0.55 -2.25
CA TYR A 70 -24.83 0.05 -1.00
C TYR A 70 -23.99 1.23 -0.49
N GLY A 71 -22.84 1.53 -1.11
CA GLY A 71 -21.92 2.57 -0.64
C GLY A 71 -21.27 2.26 0.73
N ALA A 72 -21.30 0.99 1.15
CA ALA A 72 -20.77 0.53 2.43
C ALA A 72 -20.09 -0.82 2.26
N ILE A 73 -19.16 -1.18 3.16
CA ILE A 73 -18.57 -2.52 3.23
C ILE A 73 -18.96 -3.22 4.52
N LEU A 74 -18.89 -4.56 4.47
CA LEU A 74 -19.13 -5.38 5.64
C LEU A 74 -17.90 -5.39 6.54
N ASP A 75 -18.08 -5.07 7.83
CA ASP A 75 -17.01 -5.24 8.80
C ASP A 75 -16.75 -6.74 9.03
N ILE A 76 -15.69 -7.26 8.42
CA ILE A 76 -15.28 -8.66 8.53
C ILE A 76 -14.77 -9.02 9.94
N MET A 77 -14.40 -8.01 10.75
CA MET A 77 -13.94 -8.20 12.12
C MET A 77 -15.08 -8.18 13.14
N ALA A 78 -16.31 -7.88 12.73
CA ALA A 78 -17.45 -7.91 13.61
C ALA A 78 -17.79 -9.37 13.98
N THR A 79 -17.40 -9.77 15.17
CA THR A 79 -17.62 -11.13 15.74
C THR A 79 -19.02 -11.36 16.28
N THR A 80 -19.92 -10.37 16.24
CA THR A 80 -21.25 -10.42 16.80
C THR A 80 -22.33 -10.41 15.74
N PHE A 81 -23.47 -11.01 16.06
CA PHE A 81 -24.65 -11.26 15.22
C PHE A 81 -25.23 -10.05 14.45
N GLU A 82 -24.81 -8.85 14.77
CA GLU A 82 -25.13 -7.65 14.01
C GLU A 82 -24.01 -7.41 13.00
N LYS A 83 -24.28 -7.74 11.75
CA LYS A 83 -23.43 -7.33 10.62
C LYS A 83 -23.29 -5.81 10.66
N ARG A 84 -22.19 -5.30 11.18
CA ARG A 84 -21.89 -3.87 11.16
C ARG A 84 -21.43 -3.50 9.76
N TYR A 85 -22.22 -2.68 9.12
CA TYR A 85 -21.81 -2.04 7.87
C TYR A 85 -21.00 -0.81 8.22
N ILE A 86 -19.76 -0.77 7.77
CA ILE A 86 -18.96 0.44 7.86
C ILE A 86 -19.38 1.31 6.68
N THR A 87 -20.08 2.41 6.97
CA THR A 87 -20.29 3.46 5.98
C THR A 87 -18.92 4.00 5.59
N ALA A 88 -18.58 3.82 4.34
CA ALA A 88 -17.24 3.90 3.85
C ALA A 88 -16.68 5.32 3.82
N ASN A 89 -16.10 5.75 4.88
CA ASN A 89 -15.00 6.68 4.77
C ASN A 89 -13.68 5.88 4.87
N PHE A 90 -13.29 5.23 3.78
CA PHE A 90 -12.04 4.44 3.72
C PHE A 90 -10.80 5.32 3.78
N ILE A 91 -10.96 6.59 3.52
CA ILE A 91 -9.86 7.55 3.51
C ILE A 91 -9.67 8.01 4.94
N GLU A 92 -8.66 7.50 5.62
CA GLU A 92 -8.29 7.93 6.96
C GLU A 92 -7.61 9.30 6.93
N GLN A 93 -6.85 9.56 5.87
CA GLN A 93 -6.18 10.84 5.65
C GLN A 93 -6.22 11.19 4.17
N LEU A 94 -6.54 12.43 3.86
CA LEU A 94 -6.48 12.99 2.52
C LEU A 94 -5.49 14.16 2.50
N GLY A 95 -4.42 14.01 1.72
CA GLY A 95 -3.35 15.00 1.65
C GLY A 95 -2.59 15.18 2.95
N GLY A 96 -1.92 16.32 3.09
CA GLY A 96 -1.10 16.64 4.25
C GLY A 96 0.25 15.93 4.23
N VAL A 97 0.90 15.89 5.41
CA VAL A 97 2.20 15.26 5.56
C VAL A 97 2.06 13.75 5.71
N ALA A 98 2.99 13.00 5.13
CA ALA A 98 3.06 11.55 5.32
C ALA A 98 3.61 11.26 6.72
N PRO A 99 2.83 10.60 7.60
CA PRO A 99 3.28 10.31 8.96
C PRO A 99 4.40 9.27 8.93
N TYR A 100 5.32 9.37 9.89
CA TYR A 100 6.28 8.30 10.11
C TYR A 100 5.55 7.03 10.58
N GLY A 101 5.93 5.88 10.01
CA GLY A 101 5.35 4.57 10.32
C GLY A 101 6.31 3.44 9.95
N PHE A 102 5.85 2.19 10.04
CA PHE A 102 6.67 1.03 9.68
C PHE A 102 7.13 1.07 8.22
N TRP A 103 6.31 1.60 7.32
CA TRP A 103 6.63 1.80 5.90
C TRP A 103 7.89 2.65 5.68
N SER A 104 8.29 3.44 6.65
CA SER A 104 9.42 4.37 6.61
C SER A 104 10.44 4.15 7.72
N SER A 105 10.29 3.12 8.55
CA SER A 105 11.18 2.89 9.71
C SER A 105 12.60 2.49 9.30
N ASP A 106 12.76 1.92 8.13
CA ASP A 106 14.05 1.48 7.59
C ASP A 106 14.20 1.94 6.12
N PHE A 107 13.99 3.24 5.90
CA PHE A 107 13.91 3.83 4.56
C PHE A 107 15.20 3.71 3.75
N GLU A 108 16.36 3.62 4.39
CA GLU A 108 17.63 3.39 3.71
C GLU A 108 17.67 2.05 2.96
N VAL A 109 16.90 1.06 3.45
CA VAL A 109 16.81 -0.28 2.88
C VAL A 109 15.53 -0.48 2.08
N MET A 110 14.43 0.12 2.54
CA MET A 110 13.10 -0.15 2.01
C MET A 110 12.66 0.80 0.90
N CYS A 111 13.18 2.02 0.86
CA CYS A 111 12.83 2.98 -0.20
C CYS A 111 13.42 2.54 -1.55
N PRO A 112 12.65 2.57 -2.65
CA PRO A 112 13.21 2.30 -3.98
C PRO A 112 14.31 3.32 -4.32
N PRO A 113 15.43 2.88 -4.93
CA PRO A 113 16.63 3.72 -5.14
C PRO A 113 16.41 5.01 -5.95
N ALA A 114 15.37 5.05 -6.79
CA ALA A 114 15.06 6.25 -7.58
C ALA A 114 14.56 7.44 -6.76
N PHE A 115 14.16 7.22 -5.50
CA PHE A 115 13.52 8.23 -4.66
C PHE A 115 14.39 8.62 -3.48
N ASP A 116 14.45 9.91 -3.19
CA ASP A 116 15.02 10.42 -1.97
C ASP A 116 13.96 10.51 -0.88
N MET A 117 14.25 9.97 0.30
CA MET A 117 13.39 10.09 1.49
C MET A 117 14.13 10.82 2.60
N ARG A 118 13.40 11.66 3.32
CA ARG A 118 13.92 12.39 4.46
C ARG A 118 12.93 12.35 5.62
N LEU A 119 13.43 11.92 6.78
CA LEU A 119 12.69 12.00 8.04
C LEU A 119 12.86 13.38 8.66
N ASN A 120 11.75 14.04 8.96
CA ASN A 120 11.72 15.31 9.66
C ASN A 120 11.18 15.07 11.09
N TYR A 121 11.96 15.51 12.07
CA TYR A 121 11.61 15.35 13.47
C TYR A 121 10.82 16.55 13.98
N ASN A 122 9.74 16.28 14.69
CA ASN A 122 9.05 17.29 15.47
C ASN A 122 9.70 17.40 16.85
N ASN A 123 10.42 18.50 17.11
CA ASN A 123 11.13 18.74 18.37
C ASN A 123 12.07 17.60 18.81
N GLY A 124 12.71 16.91 17.82
CA GLY A 124 13.64 15.81 18.10
C GLY A 124 12.96 14.50 18.55
N ARG A 125 11.66 14.38 18.41
CA ARG A 125 10.89 13.19 18.77
C ARG A 125 10.33 12.51 17.53
N LEU A 126 10.31 11.17 17.51
CA LEU A 126 9.65 10.39 16.45
C LEU A 126 8.13 10.60 16.45
N ALA A 127 7.54 10.81 17.61
CA ALA A 127 6.11 11.13 17.71
C ALA A 127 5.80 12.42 16.95
N ASN A 128 4.90 12.34 15.97
CA ASN A 128 4.55 13.42 15.04
C ASN A 128 5.65 13.80 14.04
N SER A 129 6.64 12.93 13.81
CA SER A 129 7.57 13.07 12.71
C SER A 129 6.87 12.77 11.38
N TRP A 130 7.41 13.33 10.31
CA TRP A 130 6.85 13.11 8.98
C TRP A 130 7.96 12.83 7.96
N ILE A 131 7.56 12.22 6.87
CA ILE A 131 8.45 11.89 5.76
C ILE A 131 8.22 12.88 4.61
N GLU A 132 9.32 13.41 4.10
CA GLU A 132 9.37 14.10 2.83
C GLU A 132 10.02 13.19 1.80
N MET A 133 9.47 13.19 0.58
CA MET A 133 10.00 12.42 -0.53
C MET A 133 10.22 13.28 -1.74
N SER A 134 11.22 12.92 -2.55
CA SER A 134 11.43 13.57 -3.84
C SER A 134 11.89 12.58 -4.91
N TYR A 135 11.65 12.95 -6.17
CA TYR A 135 12.15 12.28 -7.36
C TYR A 135 12.88 13.28 -8.24
N LYS A 136 14.18 13.09 -8.43
CA LYS A 136 15.03 14.01 -9.21
C LYS A 136 14.88 15.47 -8.74
N GLY A 137 14.79 15.68 -7.43
CA GLY A 137 14.62 16.99 -6.82
C GLY A 137 13.20 17.56 -6.84
N ASN A 138 12.23 16.90 -7.48
CA ASN A 138 10.84 17.30 -7.46
C ASN A 138 10.10 16.65 -6.27
N PRO A 139 9.27 17.41 -5.55
CA PRO A 139 8.57 16.88 -4.39
C PRO A 139 7.54 15.82 -4.78
N ILE A 140 7.46 14.78 -3.98
CA ILE A 140 6.42 13.75 -4.03
C ILE A 140 5.42 14.05 -2.92
N TYR A 141 4.15 14.16 -3.26
CA TYR A 141 3.09 14.55 -2.33
C TYR A 141 2.35 13.31 -1.81
N HIS A 142 2.12 13.27 -0.51
CA HIS A 142 1.19 12.31 0.07
C HIS A 142 -0.24 12.69 -0.33
N ILE A 143 -0.96 11.76 -0.93
CA ILE A 143 -2.30 11.98 -1.46
C ILE A 143 -3.37 11.44 -0.53
N ALA A 144 -3.20 10.19 -0.08
CA ALA A 144 -4.16 9.55 0.79
C ALA A 144 -3.55 8.40 1.59
N LYS A 145 -4.15 8.13 2.73
CA LYS A 145 -3.97 6.91 3.52
C LYS A 145 -5.33 6.24 3.68
N VAL A 146 -5.39 4.95 3.38
CA VAL A 146 -6.60 4.14 3.51
C VAL A 146 -6.29 2.86 4.27
N SER A 147 -7.19 2.46 5.18
CA SER A 147 -7.06 1.16 5.86
C SER A 147 -7.42 0.02 4.92
N SER A 148 -6.53 -0.96 4.83
CA SER A 148 -6.80 -2.20 4.09
C SER A 148 -7.57 -3.23 4.91
N GLY A 149 -7.62 -3.07 6.23
CA GLY A 149 -8.26 -4.02 7.16
C GLY A 149 -9.75 -4.22 6.93
N SER A 150 -10.42 -3.23 6.33
CA SER A 150 -11.82 -3.35 5.93
C SER A 150 -12.03 -4.15 4.65
N TRP A 151 -10.98 -4.40 3.85
CA TRP A 151 -11.05 -5.05 2.55
C TRP A 151 -10.49 -6.47 2.55
N GLY A 152 -9.70 -6.83 3.56
CA GLY A 152 -9.02 -8.10 3.64
C GLY A 152 -8.75 -8.55 5.07
N LYS A 153 -8.31 -9.79 5.20
CA LYS A 153 -8.03 -10.45 6.48
C LYS A 153 -6.83 -9.84 7.22
N TYR A 154 -5.88 -9.27 6.47
CA TYR A 154 -4.66 -8.69 7.03
C TYR A 154 -4.79 -7.18 7.05
N GLY A 155 -4.81 -6.63 8.26
CA GLY A 155 -4.85 -5.19 8.50
C GLY A 155 -3.54 -4.52 8.11
N GLY A 156 -3.64 -3.25 7.81
CA GLY A 156 -2.53 -2.37 7.44
C GLY A 156 -3.11 -1.16 6.71
N ASP A 157 -2.29 -0.18 6.51
CA ASP A 157 -2.68 1.03 5.78
C ASP A 157 -1.98 1.04 4.42
N VAL A 158 -2.68 1.47 3.40
CA VAL A 158 -2.10 1.76 2.08
C VAL A 158 -1.91 3.26 1.98
N LEU A 159 -0.67 3.67 1.73
CA LEU A 159 -0.34 5.06 1.47
C LEU A 159 -0.16 5.27 -0.03
N LEU A 160 -0.76 6.34 -0.52
CA LEU A 160 -0.69 6.78 -1.91
C LEU A 160 0.10 8.09 -1.99
N PHE A 161 1.08 8.12 -2.90
CA PHE A 161 1.87 9.30 -3.19
C PHE A 161 1.85 9.63 -4.68
N TYR A 162 2.08 10.91 -5.00
CA TYR A 162 2.11 11.39 -6.37
C TYR A 162 3.19 12.45 -6.62
N GLU A 163 3.94 12.29 -7.68
CA GLU A 163 4.88 13.27 -8.23
C GLU A 163 4.30 13.82 -9.55
N PRO A 164 3.91 15.12 -9.60
CA PRO A 164 3.10 15.64 -10.69
C PRO A 164 3.86 15.90 -11.99
N ILE A 165 5.19 16.16 -11.94
CA ILE A 165 5.96 16.53 -13.13
C ILE A 165 6.21 15.30 -14.01
N SER A 166 6.67 14.21 -13.41
CA SER A 166 6.88 12.93 -14.10
C SER A 166 5.62 12.06 -14.10
N ARG A 167 4.57 12.49 -13.39
CA ARG A 167 3.30 11.76 -13.22
C ARG A 167 3.51 10.36 -12.63
N MET A 168 4.33 10.29 -11.58
CA MET A 168 4.59 9.05 -10.88
C MET A 168 3.65 8.87 -9.71
N VAL A 169 3.13 7.66 -9.58
CA VAL A 169 2.24 7.22 -8.50
C VAL A 169 2.97 6.14 -7.72
N LEU A 170 3.09 6.31 -6.42
CA LEU A 170 3.73 5.35 -5.54
C LEU A 170 2.70 4.84 -4.53
N LEU A 171 2.76 3.55 -4.26
CA LEU A 171 1.99 2.88 -3.22
C LEU A 171 2.95 2.18 -2.27
N THR A 172 2.66 2.28 -0.96
CA THR A 172 3.34 1.49 0.06
C THR A 172 2.36 1.01 1.12
N LEU A 173 2.77 0.00 1.88
CA LEU A 173 1.99 -0.59 2.96
C LEU A 173 2.61 -0.23 4.31
N ASP A 174 1.76 0.20 5.26
CA ASP A 174 2.09 0.40 6.67
C ASP A 174 1.32 -0.62 7.52
N TYR A 175 2.02 -1.51 8.25
CA TYR A 175 1.44 -2.63 9.01
C TYR A 175 2.10 -2.83 10.38
#